data_1b6f6af1f19bb08eff94625eb31a48f7
#
_entry.id   1b6f6af1f19bb08eff94625eb31a48f7
#
_cell.length_a   1.000
_cell.length_b   1.000
_cell.length_c   1.000
_cell.angle_alpha   90.00
_cell.angle_beta   90.00
_cell.angle_gamma   90.00
#
_symmetry.space_group_name_H-M   'P 1'
#
loop_
_entity.id
_entity.type
_entity.pdbx_description
1 polymer ?
#
loop_
_entity_poly.entity_id
_entity_poly.type
_entity_poly.pdbx_seq_one_letter_code
_entity_poly.pdbx_strand_id
1 'polypeptide(L)'
;ELTIAAIGNAMDNSAELELNFEVKEIREKDGCYEVCSENKVLETKYVINAAGIYSDKIAAMVGDTSFNVHPRRGEYILLDKECGNLVSHTIFRTPSKMGKGILVTPTVDGNLLTGPTSVDIEDKEDTSTTDLGFENVIRQAKENVPSIPYHKTITSFCGLRSVGSTGDFIINAPKKGFINVGAIESPGLTSAPAIAEYRVEL
;
A
#
# COMPACT_ATOMS: atom_id res chain seq x y z
N GLU A 1 -1.48 -4.55 12.38
CA GLU A 1 -1.06 -5.72 13.20
C GLU A 1 -0.19 -6.70 12.39
N LEU A 2 -0.64 -7.20 11.21
CA LEU A 2 0.14 -8.17 10.43
C LEU A 2 1.52 -7.65 10.03
N THR A 3 1.63 -6.38 9.58
CA THR A 3 2.91 -5.75 9.23
C THR A 3 3.85 -5.68 10.44
N ILE A 4 3.32 -5.30 11.61
CA ILE A 4 4.10 -5.26 12.86
C ILE A 4 4.59 -6.65 13.25
N ALA A 5 3.73 -7.66 13.14
CA ALA A 5 4.10 -9.05 13.41
C ALA A 5 5.19 -9.57 12.44
N ALA A 6 5.11 -9.21 11.15
CA ALA A 6 6.13 -9.56 10.17
C ALA A 6 7.48 -8.90 10.47
N ILE A 7 7.48 -7.62 10.85
CA ILE A 7 8.70 -6.91 11.28
C ILE A 7 9.28 -7.55 12.54
N GLY A 8 8.45 -7.84 13.55
CA GLY A 8 8.89 -8.51 14.76
C GLY A 8 9.54 -9.87 14.45
N ASN A 9 8.91 -10.67 13.61
CA ASN A 9 9.48 -11.95 13.19
C ASN A 9 10.82 -11.79 12.45
N ALA A 10 10.94 -10.78 11.59
CA ALA A 10 12.21 -10.48 10.92
C ALA A 10 13.31 -10.12 11.92
N MET A 11 13.00 -9.30 12.92
CA MET A 11 13.95 -8.91 13.98
C MET A 11 14.36 -10.11 14.84
N ASP A 12 13.43 -11.00 15.17
CA ASP A 12 13.71 -12.25 15.88
C ASP A 12 14.65 -13.18 15.08
N ASN A 13 14.66 -13.01 13.74
CA ASN A 13 15.59 -13.69 12.83
C ASN A 13 16.79 -12.82 12.41
N SER A 14 17.21 -11.90 13.28
CA SER A 14 18.42 -11.08 13.14
C SER A 14 18.36 -9.99 12.05
N ALA A 15 17.19 -9.61 11.58
CA ALA A 15 17.06 -8.40 10.77
C ALA A 15 17.16 -7.14 11.66
N GLU A 16 17.82 -6.12 11.17
CA GLU A 16 17.89 -4.81 11.80
C GLU A 16 16.84 -3.87 11.20
N LEU A 17 16.12 -3.14 12.05
CA LEU A 17 15.14 -2.14 11.64
C LEU A 17 15.76 -0.74 11.80
N GLU A 18 15.98 -0.06 10.69
CA GLU A 18 16.42 1.33 10.66
C GLU A 18 15.20 2.24 10.39
N LEU A 19 14.81 3.02 11.38
CA LEU A 19 13.79 4.06 11.26
C LEU A 19 14.42 5.41 10.94
N ASN A 20 13.64 6.31 10.31
CA ASN A 20 14.10 7.64 9.92
C ASN A 20 15.31 7.60 8.96
N PHE A 21 15.39 6.55 8.16
CA PHE A 21 16.41 6.37 7.13
C PHE A 21 15.77 6.58 5.76
N GLU A 22 15.55 7.84 5.38
CA GLU A 22 15.08 8.17 4.03
C GLU A 22 16.21 7.99 3.02
N VAL A 23 16.02 7.09 2.08
CA VAL A 23 17.00 6.85 1.02
C VAL A 23 17.02 8.05 0.07
N LYS A 24 18.15 8.74 0.00
CA LYS A 24 18.37 9.90 -0.88
C LYS A 24 19.13 9.54 -2.15
N GLU A 25 19.99 8.54 -2.08
CA GLU A 25 20.84 8.10 -3.18
C GLU A 25 21.23 6.64 -3.01
N ILE A 26 21.36 5.93 -4.12
CA ILE A 26 21.96 4.59 -4.17
C ILE A 26 23.11 4.65 -5.18
N ARG A 27 24.33 4.33 -4.73
CA ARG A 27 25.53 4.31 -5.56
C ARG A 27 26.03 2.88 -5.71
N GLU A 28 26.39 2.51 -6.92
CA GLU A 28 27.06 1.24 -7.22
C GLU A 28 28.58 1.42 -7.09
N LYS A 29 29.24 0.57 -6.29
CA LYS A 29 30.67 0.66 -6.04
C LYS A 29 31.26 -0.73 -5.82
N ASP A 30 32.24 -1.10 -6.61
CA ASP A 30 33.04 -2.35 -6.47
C ASP A 30 32.17 -3.63 -6.38
N GLY A 31 31.00 -3.64 -7.07
CA GLY A 31 30.05 -4.76 -7.06
C GLY A 31 29.16 -4.85 -5.82
N CYS A 32 29.16 -3.79 -4.99
CA CYS A 32 28.27 -3.56 -3.85
C CYS A 32 27.45 -2.29 -4.09
N TYR A 33 26.50 -2.02 -3.20
CA TYR A 33 25.69 -0.81 -3.19
C TYR A 33 25.96 -0.01 -1.91
N GLU A 34 26.12 1.29 -2.05
CA GLU A 34 26.03 2.25 -0.95
C GLU A 34 24.64 2.85 -0.96
N VAL A 35 23.84 2.56 0.08
CA VAL A 35 22.51 3.15 0.27
C VAL A 35 22.64 4.31 1.23
N CYS A 36 22.38 5.52 0.75
CA CYS A 36 22.68 6.76 1.46
C CYS A 36 21.38 7.44 1.95
N SER A 37 21.35 7.79 3.22
CA SER A 37 20.44 8.80 3.77
C SER A 37 21.19 10.12 3.94
N GLU A 38 20.55 11.14 4.51
CA GLU A 38 21.20 12.43 4.79
C GLU A 38 22.42 12.27 5.74
N ASN A 39 22.35 11.37 6.71
CA ASN A 39 23.32 11.27 7.80
C ASN A 39 24.03 9.92 7.90
N LYS A 40 23.66 8.91 7.11
CA LYS A 40 24.18 7.55 7.24
C LYS A 40 24.32 6.91 5.86
N VAL A 41 25.34 6.08 5.71
CA VAL A 41 25.57 5.23 4.54
C VAL A 41 25.61 3.78 4.99
N LEU A 42 24.87 2.93 4.30
CA LEU A 42 24.88 1.48 4.48
C LEU A 42 25.49 0.83 3.23
N GLU A 43 26.47 -0.02 3.43
CA GLU A 43 27.08 -0.80 2.35
C GLU A 43 26.49 -2.21 2.32
N THR A 44 26.08 -2.67 1.14
CA THR A 44 25.41 -3.98 0.99
C THR A 44 25.68 -4.58 -0.39
N LYS A 45 25.61 -5.92 -0.48
CA LYS A 45 25.69 -6.65 -1.76
C LYS A 45 24.35 -6.70 -2.51
N TYR A 46 23.26 -6.61 -1.80
CA TYR A 46 21.90 -6.74 -2.36
C TYR A 46 21.01 -5.63 -1.84
N VAL A 47 20.20 -5.07 -2.73
CA VAL A 47 19.15 -4.11 -2.41
C VAL A 47 17.82 -4.65 -2.90
N ILE A 48 16.83 -4.71 -2.02
CA ILE A 48 15.44 -5.01 -2.39
C ILE A 48 14.64 -3.72 -2.26
N ASN A 49 14.21 -3.20 -3.38
CA ASN A 49 13.39 -2.01 -3.47
C ASN A 49 11.92 -2.37 -3.27
N ALA A 50 11.40 -2.21 -2.05
CA ALA A 50 9.99 -2.39 -1.70
C ALA A 50 9.36 -1.06 -1.20
N ALA A 51 9.74 0.06 -1.84
CA ALA A 51 9.42 1.41 -1.39
C ALA A 51 7.98 1.89 -1.73
N GLY A 52 7.06 0.97 -2.06
CA GLY A 52 5.65 1.28 -2.31
C GLY A 52 5.48 2.29 -3.43
N ILE A 53 4.76 3.40 -3.16
CA ILE A 53 4.50 4.46 -4.15
C ILE A 53 5.76 5.19 -4.63
N TYR A 54 6.90 5.00 -3.97
CA TYR A 54 8.20 5.58 -4.33
C TYR A 54 9.15 4.58 -5.01
N SER A 55 8.70 3.36 -5.28
CA SER A 55 9.57 2.32 -5.86
C SER A 55 10.15 2.70 -7.22
N ASP A 56 9.46 3.49 -8.03
CA ASP A 56 9.96 4.05 -9.28
C ASP A 56 11.10 5.05 -9.07
N LYS A 57 11.00 5.90 -8.03
CA LYS A 57 12.05 6.86 -7.69
C LYS A 57 13.31 6.15 -7.19
N ILE A 58 13.15 5.12 -6.37
CA ILE A 58 14.29 4.31 -5.89
C ILE A 58 14.92 3.54 -7.04
N ALA A 59 14.14 2.95 -7.94
CA ALA A 59 14.65 2.26 -9.13
C ALA A 59 15.46 3.22 -10.05
N ALA A 60 14.98 4.45 -10.22
CA ALA A 60 15.67 5.47 -11.01
C ALA A 60 17.05 5.83 -10.44
N MET A 61 17.30 5.72 -9.13
CA MET A 61 18.60 5.96 -8.51
C MET A 61 19.69 5.01 -9.03
N VAL A 62 19.31 3.82 -9.47
CA VAL A 62 20.25 2.85 -10.10
C VAL A 62 20.12 2.83 -11.62
N GLY A 63 19.40 3.79 -12.22
CA GLY A 63 19.26 3.95 -13.67
C GLY A 63 18.13 3.09 -14.28
N ASP A 64 17.29 2.45 -13.49
CA ASP A 64 16.10 1.77 -13.99
C ASP A 64 14.92 2.72 -14.04
N THR A 65 14.51 3.09 -15.26
CA THR A 65 13.35 3.94 -15.55
C THR A 65 12.28 3.18 -16.36
N SER A 66 12.28 1.85 -16.27
CA SER A 66 11.40 0.99 -17.07
C SER A 66 9.93 1.07 -16.66
N PHE A 67 9.63 1.60 -15.47
CA PHE A 67 8.28 1.74 -14.96
C PHE A 67 8.07 3.04 -14.19
N ASN A 68 6.80 3.40 -14.02
CA ASN A 68 6.37 4.49 -13.14
C ASN A 68 5.30 3.97 -12.19
N VAL A 69 5.20 4.60 -11.04
CA VAL A 69 4.16 4.33 -10.03
C VAL A 69 3.38 5.60 -9.77
N HIS A 70 2.07 5.55 -9.90
CA HIS A 70 1.18 6.65 -9.53
C HIS A 70 0.31 6.27 -8.33
N PRO A 71 -0.03 7.23 -7.46
CA PRO A 71 -0.87 6.97 -6.31
C PRO A 71 -2.34 6.90 -6.74
N ARG A 72 -3.05 5.88 -6.24
CA ARG A 72 -4.51 5.77 -6.34
C ARG A 72 -5.12 5.95 -4.97
N ARG A 73 -5.82 7.07 -4.80
CA ARG A 73 -6.51 7.44 -3.57
C ARG A 73 -7.64 6.48 -3.24
N GLY A 74 -7.64 5.97 -2.00
CA GLY A 74 -8.71 5.18 -1.43
C GLY A 74 -9.17 5.79 -0.12
N GLU A 75 -10.32 6.45 -0.14
CA GLU A 75 -10.90 7.13 1.02
C GLU A 75 -11.89 6.23 1.73
N TYR A 76 -11.85 6.24 3.05
CA TYR A 76 -12.66 5.42 3.93
C TYR A 76 -13.40 6.25 4.97
N ILE A 77 -14.55 5.76 5.40
CA ILE A 77 -15.30 6.28 6.54
C ILE A 77 -15.41 5.17 7.59
N LEU A 78 -14.97 5.47 8.81
CA LEU A 78 -15.11 4.59 9.97
C LEU A 78 -16.29 5.04 10.82
N LEU A 79 -17.21 4.11 11.11
CA LEU A 79 -18.36 4.35 11.95
C LEU A 79 -18.17 3.69 13.33
N ASP A 80 -18.98 4.15 14.28
CA ASP A 80 -18.98 3.69 15.67
C ASP A 80 -19.24 2.18 15.80
N LYS A 81 -18.82 1.61 16.93
CA LYS A 81 -19.02 0.18 17.29
C LYS A 81 -20.47 -0.24 17.33
N GLU A 82 -21.38 0.68 17.61
CA GLU A 82 -22.82 0.42 17.54
C GLU A 82 -23.28 0.00 16.13
N CYS A 83 -22.49 0.33 15.11
CA CYS A 83 -22.74 -0.02 13.71
C CYS A 83 -22.11 -1.35 13.28
N GLY A 84 -21.22 -1.93 14.08
CA GLY A 84 -20.41 -3.09 13.68
C GLY A 84 -21.24 -4.35 13.38
N ASN A 85 -22.39 -4.48 14.01
CA ASN A 85 -23.29 -5.62 13.82
C ASN A 85 -24.28 -5.45 12.67
N LEU A 86 -24.23 -4.34 11.91
CA LEU A 86 -25.12 -4.14 10.76
C LEU A 86 -24.89 -5.17 9.65
N VAL A 87 -23.66 -5.67 9.53
CA VAL A 87 -23.27 -6.75 8.62
C VAL A 87 -22.36 -7.74 9.33
N SER A 88 -22.49 -9.01 9.01
CA SER A 88 -21.64 -10.08 9.58
C SER A 88 -20.44 -10.42 8.69
N HIS A 89 -20.46 -9.98 7.45
CA HIS A 89 -19.42 -10.22 6.45
C HIS A 89 -19.19 -8.96 5.63
N THR A 90 -18.07 -8.88 4.92
CA THR A 90 -17.84 -7.80 3.95
C THR A 90 -18.85 -7.90 2.81
N ILE A 91 -19.60 -6.82 2.60
CA ILE A 91 -20.58 -6.67 1.52
C ILE A 91 -19.97 -5.82 0.42
N PHE A 92 -20.06 -6.28 -0.82
CA PHE A 92 -19.68 -5.53 -2.01
C PHE A 92 -20.55 -5.97 -3.19
N ARG A 93 -20.59 -5.12 -4.22
CA ARG A 93 -21.35 -5.38 -5.45
C ARG A 93 -20.63 -6.40 -6.33
N THR A 94 -21.37 -7.00 -7.24
CA THR A 94 -20.79 -7.71 -8.37
C THR A 94 -19.78 -6.78 -9.06
N PRO A 95 -18.53 -7.22 -9.28
CA PRO A 95 -17.52 -6.40 -9.92
C PRO A 95 -17.96 -5.91 -11.29
N SER A 96 -17.70 -4.64 -11.57
CA SER A 96 -17.90 -3.99 -12.88
C SER A 96 -16.53 -3.70 -13.50
N LYS A 97 -16.54 -3.08 -14.70
CA LYS A 97 -15.31 -2.56 -15.32
C LYS A 97 -14.57 -1.53 -14.42
N MET A 98 -15.29 -0.91 -13.48
CA MET A 98 -14.75 0.05 -12.51
C MET A 98 -14.29 -0.60 -11.20
N GLY A 99 -14.22 -1.94 -11.15
CA GLY A 99 -13.82 -2.71 -9.97
C GLY A 99 -14.98 -3.12 -9.06
N LYS A 100 -14.66 -3.44 -7.79
CA LYS A 100 -15.62 -3.97 -6.80
C LYS A 100 -16.53 -2.91 -6.17
N GLY A 101 -16.29 -1.63 -6.43
CA GLY A 101 -17.00 -0.52 -5.80
C GLY A 101 -16.66 -0.34 -4.31
N ILE A 102 -17.53 0.36 -3.60
CA ILE A 102 -17.40 0.59 -2.16
C ILE A 102 -17.82 -0.65 -1.39
N LEU A 103 -16.96 -1.06 -0.45
CA LEU A 103 -17.23 -2.16 0.47
C LEU A 103 -17.87 -1.64 1.77
N VAL A 104 -18.67 -2.50 2.40
CA VAL A 104 -19.17 -2.33 3.77
C VAL A 104 -18.62 -3.50 4.58
N THR A 105 -17.72 -3.22 5.53
CA THR A 105 -16.92 -4.24 6.21
C THR A 105 -17.00 -4.08 7.72
N PRO A 106 -17.38 -5.12 8.48
CA PRO A 106 -17.23 -5.11 9.93
C PRO A 106 -15.74 -5.22 10.27
N THR A 107 -15.27 -4.45 11.24
CA THR A 107 -13.88 -4.53 11.70
C THR A 107 -13.74 -5.51 12.86
N VAL A 108 -12.51 -5.99 13.10
CA VAL A 108 -12.20 -6.87 14.24
C VAL A 108 -12.43 -6.19 15.59
N ASP A 109 -12.36 -4.85 15.61
CA ASP A 109 -12.58 -4.05 16.82
C ASP A 109 -14.07 -3.72 17.07
N GLY A 110 -14.94 -4.20 16.18
CA GLY A 110 -16.39 -4.03 16.28
C GLY A 110 -16.96 -2.77 15.62
N ASN A 111 -16.14 -2.01 14.89
CA ASN A 111 -16.59 -0.87 14.11
C ASN A 111 -17.13 -1.30 12.74
N LEU A 112 -17.73 -0.36 12.01
CA LEU A 112 -18.11 -0.54 10.61
C LEU A 112 -17.25 0.37 9.74
N LEU A 113 -16.63 -0.21 8.70
CA LEU A 113 -15.79 0.51 7.73
C LEU A 113 -16.48 0.53 6.38
N THR A 114 -16.57 1.69 5.74
CA THR A 114 -17.07 1.85 4.38
C THR A 114 -16.01 2.50 3.49
N GLY A 115 -15.81 1.98 2.28
CA GLY A 115 -14.75 2.38 1.36
C GLY A 115 -14.15 1.15 0.66
N PRO A 116 -13.04 1.34 -0.08
CA PRO A 116 -12.44 2.62 -0.45
C PRO A 116 -13.05 3.25 -1.71
N THR A 117 -12.78 4.54 -1.91
CA THR A 117 -12.85 5.15 -3.25
C THR A 117 -11.70 4.64 -4.14
N SER A 118 -11.72 4.99 -5.42
CA SER A 118 -10.65 4.62 -6.36
C SER A 118 -10.45 5.76 -7.35
N VAL A 119 -9.53 6.68 -7.00
CA VAL A 119 -9.27 7.90 -7.78
C VAL A 119 -7.77 8.05 -7.98
N ASP A 120 -7.32 8.09 -9.22
CA ASP A 120 -5.92 8.35 -9.54
C ASP A 120 -5.61 9.82 -9.26
N ILE A 121 -4.46 10.07 -8.62
CA ILE A 121 -3.97 11.41 -8.30
C ILE A 121 -2.49 11.52 -8.65
N GLU A 122 -1.99 12.76 -8.73
CA GLU A 122 -0.59 13.01 -9.09
C GLU A 122 0.33 13.08 -7.86
N ASP A 123 -0.15 13.66 -6.78
CA ASP A 123 0.64 13.91 -5.58
C ASP A 123 0.74 12.64 -4.71
N LYS A 124 1.96 12.12 -4.58
CA LYS A 124 2.28 10.95 -3.75
C LYS A 124 2.21 11.22 -2.24
N GLU A 125 2.08 12.47 -1.83
CA GLU A 125 1.96 12.88 -0.41
C GLU A 125 0.53 13.23 -0.01
N ASP A 126 -0.39 13.39 -0.96
CA ASP A 126 -1.76 13.81 -0.68
C ASP A 126 -2.61 12.65 -0.13
N THR A 127 -2.61 12.53 1.19
CA THR A 127 -3.46 11.60 1.95
C THR A 127 -4.72 12.26 2.50
N SER A 128 -5.12 13.41 1.98
CA SER A 128 -6.35 14.09 2.38
C SER A 128 -7.60 13.32 1.94
N THR A 129 -8.68 13.48 2.70
CA THR A 129 -10.02 13.08 2.28
C THR A 129 -10.73 14.26 1.64
N THR A 130 -11.66 13.99 0.71
CA THR A 130 -12.37 15.00 -0.05
C THR A 130 -13.89 14.89 0.17
N ASP A 131 -14.59 16.03 0.05
CA ASP A 131 -16.06 16.04 0.13
C ASP A 131 -16.69 15.12 -0.92
N LEU A 132 -16.16 15.14 -2.15
CA LEU A 132 -16.61 14.25 -3.23
C LEU A 132 -16.38 12.76 -2.92
N GLY A 133 -15.23 12.43 -2.34
CA GLY A 133 -14.92 11.08 -1.91
C GLY A 133 -15.87 10.62 -0.81
N PHE A 134 -16.10 11.48 0.17
CA PHE A 134 -17.03 11.23 1.28
C PHE A 134 -18.46 10.98 0.77
N GLU A 135 -18.98 11.86 -0.08
CA GLU A 135 -20.30 11.71 -0.69
C GLU A 135 -20.41 10.42 -1.52
N ASN A 136 -19.38 10.10 -2.28
CA ASN A 136 -19.33 8.89 -3.11
C ASN A 136 -19.36 7.62 -2.25
N VAL A 137 -18.58 7.58 -1.15
CA VAL A 137 -18.61 6.46 -0.21
C VAL A 137 -19.99 6.28 0.38
N ILE A 138 -20.61 7.36 0.89
CA ILE A 138 -21.95 7.32 1.48
C ILE A 138 -22.98 6.79 0.48
N ARG A 139 -23.00 7.35 -0.72
CA ARG A 139 -23.97 6.99 -1.75
C ARG A 139 -23.88 5.51 -2.12
N GLN A 140 -22.68 5.03 -2.46
CA GLN A 140 -22.50 3.65 -2.92
C GLN A 140 -22.65 2.63 -1.77
N ALA A 141 -22.20 2.94 -0.56
CA ALA A 141 -22.37 2.06 0.57
C ALA A 141 -23.86 1.90 0.94
N LYS A 142 -24.66 2.97 0.86
CA LYS A 142 -26.12 2.90 1.06
C LYS A 142 -26.86 2.11 -0.02
N GLU A 143 -26.32 2.02 -1.22
CA GLU A 143 -26.87 1.12 -2.24
C GLU A 143 -26.68 -0.35 -1.88
N ASN A 144 -25.66 -0.69 -1.10
CA ASN A 144 -25.41 -2.03 -0.59
C ASN A 144 -26.16 -2.30 0.74
N VAL A 145 -26.11 -1.33 1.67
CA VAL A 145 -26.70 -1.41 3.01
C VAL A 145 -27.39 -0.08 3.32
N PRO A 146 -28.69 0.09 2.95
CA PRO A 146 -29.40 1.36 3.09
C PRO A 146 -29.49 1.93 4.50
N SER A 147 -29.42 1.07 5.51
CA SER A 147 -29.62 1.41 6.93
C SER A 147 -28.39 2.00 7.62
N ILE A 148 -27.25 2.21 6.91
CA ILE A 148 -26.03 2.75 7.54
C ILE A 148 -26.29 4.16 8.11
N PRO A 149 -26.09 4.35 9.44
CA PRO A 149 -26.34 5.62 10.11
C PRO A 149 -25.07 6.52 10.08
N TYR A 150 -24.83 7.23 8.99
CA TYR A 150 -23.61 8.04 8.83
C TYR A 150 -23.45 9.18 9.84
N HIS A 151 -24.49 9.55 10.59
CA HIS A 151 -24.36 10.44 11.74
C HIS A 151 -23.52 9.85 12.88
N LYS A 152 -23.22 8.56 12.85
CA LYS A 152 -22.31 7.85 13.77
C LYS A 152 -20.90 7.70 13.20
N THR A 153 -20.50 8.52 12.23
CA THR A 153 -19.13 8.56 11.74
C THR A 153 -18.18 9.02 12.84
N ILE A 154 -17.10 8.27 13.07
CA ILE A 154 -16.02 8.63 14.01
C ILE A 154 -14.95 9.44 13.28
N THR A 155 -14.50 8.94 12.13
CA THR A 155 -13.42 9.55 11.35
C THR A 155 -13.47 9.12 9.89
N SER A 156 -12.75 9.84 9.05
CA SER A 156 -12.40 9.44 7.70
C SER A 156 -10.88 9.44 7.53
N PHE A 157 -10.38 8.62 6.64
CA PHE A 157 -8.96 8.56 6.32
C PHE A 157 -8.76 8.11 4.87
N CYS A 158 -7.55 8.34 4.38
CA CYS A 158 -7.15 7.98 3.03
C CYS A 158 -5.88 7.12 3.05
N GLY A 159 -5.82 6.14 2.15
CA GLY A 159 -4.61 5.41 1.81
C GLY A 159 -4.30 5.54 0.32
N LEU A 160 -3.02 5.56 -0.02
CA LEU A 160 -2.54 5.62 -1.40
C LEU A 160 -2.06 4.24 -1.85
N ARG A 161 -2.67 3.71 -2.91
CA ARG A 161 -2.24 2.45 -3.53
C ARG A 161 -1.18 2.73 -4.59
N SER A 162 -0.19 1.84 -4.67
CA SER A 162 0.94 1.91 -5.60
C SER A 162 0.57 1.29 -6.94
N VAL A 163 -0.02 2.07 -7.86
CA VAL A 163 -0.44 1.55 -9.16
C VAL A 163 0.70 1.68 -10.16
N GLY A 164 1.12 0.55 -10.73
CA GLY A 164 2.18 0.51 -11.73
C GLY A 164 1.70 0.83 -13.14
N SER A 165 2.56 1.44 -13.94
CA SER A 165 2.29 1.73 -15.36
C SER A 165 2.09 0.48 -16.23
N THR A 166 2.49 -0.70 -15.74
CA THR A 166 2.35 -1.99 -16.43
C THR A 166 1.01 -2.66 -16.18
N GLY A 167 0.25 -2.21 -15.16
CA GLY A 167 -1.02 -2.81 -14.74
C GLY A 167 -0.87 -4.10 -13.94
N ASP A 168 0.34 -4.47 -13.52
CA ASP A 168 0.65 -5.62 -12.67
C ASP A 168 1.80 -5.28 -11.72
N PHE A 169 2.07 -6.16 -10.75
CA PHE A 169 3.22 -6.09 -9.86
C PHE A 169 4.53 -6.07 -10.65
N ILE A 170 5.45 -5.22 -10.23
CA ILE A 170 6.76 -5.10 -10.85
C ILE A 170 7.77 -5.81 -9.97
N ILE A 171 8.12 -7.00 -10.41
CA ILE A 171 9.04 -7.87 -9.71
C ILE A 171 10.14 -8.28 -10.69
N ASN A 172 11.28 -7.58 -10.67
CA ASN A 172 12.40 -7.82 -11.58
C ASN A 172 13.75 -7.53 -10.92
N ALA A 173 14.82 -7.94 -11.59
CA ALA A 173 16.21 -7.64 -11.21
C ALA A 173 16.86 -6.86 -12.37
N PRO A 174 16.74 -5.54 -12.45
CA PRO A 174 17.29 -4.73 -13.54
C PRO A 174 18.81 -4.72 -13.55
N LYS A 175 19.43 -4.95 -12.38
CA LYS A 175 20.87 -5.06 -12.19
C LYS A 175 21.21 -6.19 -11.24
N LYS A 176 22.44 -6.70 -11.34
CA LYS A 176 22.93 -7.72 -10.41
C LYS A 176 22.92 -7.18 -8.98
N GLY A 177 22.23 -7.88 -8.09
CA GLY A 177 22.10 -7.50 -6.68
C GLY A 177 21.06 -6.40 -6.40
N PHE A 178 20.38 -5.86 -7.40
CA PHE A 178 19.27 -4.92 -7.20
C PHE A 178 17.95 -5.53 -7.68
N ILE A 179 16.97 -5.61 -6.80
CA ILE A 179 15.69 -6.26 -7.05
C ILE A 179 14.56 -5.26 -6.79
N ASN A 180 13.68 -5.06 -7.76
CA ASN A 180 12.44 -4.32 -7.56
C ASN A 180 11.33 -5.26 -7.08
N VAL A 181 10.58 -4.79 -6.08
CA VAL A 181 9.30 -5.29 -5.61
C VAL A 181 8.36 -4.08 -5.54
N GLY A 182 8.06 -3.53 -6.70
CA GLY A 182 7.33 -2.27 -6.89
C GLY A 182 5.91 -2.48 -7.39
N ALA A 183 5.13 -1.40 -7.38
CA ALA A 183 3.73 -1.38 -7.83
C ALA A 183 2.86 -2.45 -7.14
N ILE A 184 3.16 -2.75 -5.88
CA ILE A 184 2.40 -3.74 -5.11
C ILE A 184 1.16 -3.07 -4.53
N GLU A 185 0.03 -3.26 -5.20
CA GLU A 185 -1.30 -2.87 -4.72
C GLU A 185 -2.08 -4.09 -4.20
N SER A 186 -3.40 -4.06 -4.21
CA SER A 186 -4.20 -5.23 -3.80
C SER A 186 -4.07 -6.37 -4.84
N PRO A 187 -3.79 -7.61 -4.42
CA PRO A 187 -3.80 -8.17 -3.06
C PRO A 187 -2.42 -8.29 -2.39
N GLY A 188 -1.57 -7.29 -2.47
CA GLY A 188 -0.17 -7.31 -2.04
C GLY A 188 0.07 -7.84 -0.63
N LEU A 189 -0.76 -7.43 0.36
CA LEU A 189 -0.58 -7.85 1.75
C LEU A 189 -0.70 -9.38 1.90
N THR A 190 -1.66 -10.01 1.24
CA THR A 190 -1.83 -11.47 1.27
C THR A 190 -0.83 -12.20 0.40
N SER A 191 -0.28 -11.54 -0.62
CA SER A 191 0.72 -12.09 -1.53
C SER A 191 2.16 -11.92 -1.01
N ALA A 192 2.37 -11.07 0.02
CA ALA A 192 3.70 -10.72 0.49
C ALA A 192 4.58 -11.92 0.86
N PRO A 193 4.10 -12.98 1.55
CA PRO A 193 4.93 -14.17 1.83
C PRO A 193 5.40 -14.87 0.55
N ALA A 194 4.49 -15.07 -0.42
CA ALA A 194 4.83 -15.73 -1.69
C ALA A 194 5.79 -14.87 -2.54
N ILE A 195 5.63 -13.53 -2.51
CA ILE A 195 6.56 -12.60 -3.16
C ILE A 195 7.94 -12.69 -2.52
N ALA A 196 8.02 -12.80 -1.19
CA ALA A 196 9.29 -12.95 -0.49
C ALA A 196 10.00 -14.25 -0.86
N GLU A 197 9.32 -15.39 -0.88
CA GLU A 197 9.88 -16.68 -1.31
C GLU A 197 10.38 -16.61 -2.76
N TYR A 198 9.56 -16.10 -3.67
CA TYR A 198 9.94 -15.97 -5.09
C TYR A 198 11.20 -15.11 -5.30
N ARG A 199 11.54 -14.20 -4.36
CA ARG A 199 12.73 -13.35 -4.44
C ARG A 199 14.01 -14.00 -3.93
N VAL A 200 13.89 -14.93 -3.01
CA VAL A 200 15.06 -15.69 -2.50
C VAL A 200 15.61 -16.64 -3.58
N GLU A 201 14.78 -17.04 -4.56
CA GLU A 201 15.17 -17.93 -5.66
C GLU A 201 15.84 -17.21 -6.85
N LEU A 202 15.90 -15.86 -6.86
CA LEU A 202 16.49 -15.02 -7.90
C LEU A 202 17.82 -14.42 -7.47
#